data_2ebc4eb6ec382207711496fb49e53b2e
#
_entry.id   2ebc4eb6ec382207711496fb49e53b2e
#
_cell.length_a   1.000
_cell.length_b   1.000
_cell.length_c   1.000
_cell.angle_alpha   90.00
_cell.angle_beta   90.00
_cell.angle_gamma   90.00
#
_symmetry.space_group_name_H-M   'P 1'
#
loop_
_entity.id
_entity.type
_entity.pdbx_description
1 polymer ?
#
loop_
_entity_poly.entity_id
_entity_poly.type
_entity_poly.pdbx_seq_one_letter_code
_entity_poly.pdbx_strand_id
1 'polypeptide(L)'
;MLENSSLEILKNKKNLLAFSAGVDSTALFFLLLQNNIPFDIAIVNYNVREQSQEELQYAHELASTHNLKIHSLNAPKIDKNFEAKAREIRYNFFEELIKNHGYENLITAHHLGDRFEWMLMQFCKGAGCAEIAGMQRVQHRDSYTLVRPLLKLDKKELFAYLDANKIKYFEDESNLDEDIKRNSFRHSYASPLLEKYLAGIKKSFDYLDEDRASLIQEAEINNIDAFAYFKMQHNRRSDIFIIDKYLKSKSYMLSASERELLKTVNVAVVGRKFVINIERCFVFILPYLXXXRVLKIEPKLRLYLYKNPEAFLKIKELLRTI
;
A
#
# COMPACT_ATOMS: atom_id res chain seq x y z
N MET A 1 -7.36 10.50 -20.33
CA MET A 1 -6.13 10.30 -19.51
C MET A 1 -6.26 9.14 -18.53
N LEU A 2 -7.34 9.10 -17.73
CA LEU A 2 -7.53 7.97 -16.79
C LEU A 2 -8.00 6.71 -17.51
N GLU A 3 -7.54 5.55 -17.04
CA GLU A 3 -7.96 4.26 -17.60
C GLU A 3 -9.39 3.89 -17.18
N ASN A 4 -10.18 3.39 -18.13
CA ASN A 4 -11.57 2.96 -17.90
C ASN A 4 -11.68 1.98 -16.72
N SER A 5 -10.73 1.07 -16.57
CA SER A 5 -10.71 0.10 -15.47
C SER A 5 -10.61 0.74 -14.09
N SER A 6 -9.93 1.89 -13.96
CA SER A 6 -9.93 2.67 -12.70
C SER A 6 -11.27 3.36 -12.50
N LEU A 7 -11.81 3.95 -13.57
CA LEU A 7 -13.07 4.69 -13.51
C LEU A 7 -14.25 3.78 -13.10
N GLU A 8 -14.31 2.57 -13.66
CA GLU A 8 -15.38 1.61 -13.34
C GLU A 8 -15.41 1.23 -11.84
N ILE A 9 -14.25 1.13 -11.20
CA ILE A 9 -14.16 0.84 -9.77
C ILE A 9 -14.72 2.00 -8.93
N LEU A 10 -14.54 3.23 -9.42
CA LEU A 10 -14.89 4.45 -8.68
C LEU A 10 -16.34 4.91 -8.94
N LYS A 11 -16.93 4.51 -10.08
CA LYS A 11 -18.30 4.90 -10.44
C LYS A 11 -19.31 4.40 -9.40
N ASN A 12 -20.24 5.25 -9.05
CA ASN A 12 -21.35 4.92 -8.14
C ASN A 12 -20.89 4.44 -6.75
N LYS A 13 -19.67 4.81 -6.36
CA LYS A 13 -19.07 4.45 -5.08
C LYS A 13 -18.81 5.71 -4.26
N LYS A 14 -18.75 5.55 -2.95
CA LYS A 14 -18.39 6.64 -2.06
C LYS A 14 -16.86 6.70 -1.94
N ASN A 15 -16.27 7.68 -2.59
CA ASN A 15 -14.82 7.80 -2.75
C ASN A 15 -14.25 8.93 -1.90
N LEU A 16 -13.06 8.73 -1.33
CA LEU A 16 -12.30 9.72 -0.59
C LEU A 16 -11.00 10.00 -1.33
N LEU A 17 -10.80 11.24 -1.79
CA LEU A 17 -9.57 11.67 -2.45
C LEU A 17 -8.57 12.19 -1.42
N ALA A 18 -7.40 11.55 -1.33
CA ALA A 18 -6.26 12.08 -0.58
C ALA A 18 -5.68 13.26 -1.37
N PHE A 19 -5.87 14.47 -0.86
CA PHE A 19 -5.54 15.73 -1.54
C PHE A 19 -4.43 16.47 -0.80
N SER A 20 -3.56 17.14 -1.54
CA SER A 20 -2.45 17.92 -0.96
C SER A 20 -2.23 19.27 -1.67
N ALA A 21 -3.11 19.63 -2.61
CA ALA A 21 -2.99 20.81 -3.46
C ALA A 21 -1.74 20.85 -4.37
N GLY A 22 -0.87 19.83 -4.29
CA GLY A 22 0.27 19.70 -5.21
C GLY A 22 -0.16 19.23 -6.60
N VAL A 23 0.76 19.30 -7.57
CA VAL A 23 0.56 18.96 -8.99
C VAL A 23 -0.28 17.69 -9.16
N ASP A 24 0.18 16.60 -8.57
CA ASP A 24 -0.39 15.27 -8.83
C ASP A 24 -1.83 15.16 -8.30
N SER A 25 -2.05 15.61 -7.04
CA SER A 25 -3.38 15.55 -6.43
C SER A 25 -4.38 16.52 -7.08
N THR A 26 -3.90 17.68 -7.54
CA THR A 26 -4.73 18.66 -8.24
C THR A 26 -5.11 18.13 -9.63
N ALA A 27 -4.16 17.56 -10.37
CA ALA A 27 -4.48 16.95 -11.66
C ALA A 27 -5.52 15.83 -11.48
N LEU A 28 -5.33 14.98 -10.47
CA LEU A 28 -6.28 13.90 -10.19
C LEU A 28 -7.67 14.43 -9.83
N PHE A 29 -7.74 15.48 -9.01
CA PHE A 29 -9.00 16.15 -8.63
C PHE A 29 -9.81 16.52 -9.88
N PHE A 30 -9.21 17.27 -10.79
CA PHE A 30 -9.91 17.74 -12.00
C PHE A 30 -10.20 16.61 -12.99
N LEU A 31 -9.32 15.61 -13.08
CA LEU A 31 -9.57 14.42 -13.92
C LEU A 31 -10.76 13.60 -13.38
N LEU A 32 -10.94 13.52 -12.06
CA LEU A 32 -12.11 12.84 -11.47
C LEU A 32 -13.40 13.63 -11.79
N LEU A 33 -13.39 14.94 -11.65
CA LEU A 33 -14.53 15.81 -12.03
C LEU A 33 -14.89 15.62 -13.50
N GLN A 34 -13.91 15.69 -14.39
CA GLN A 34 -14.08 15.55 -15.84
C GLN A 34 -14.72 14.22 -16.23
N ASN A 35 -14.48 13.18 -15.42
CA ASN A 35 -15.02 11.84 -15.66
C ASN A 35 -16.30 11.55 -14.85
N ASN A 36 -16.86 12.58 -14.20
CA ASN A 36 -18.09 12.49 -13.39
C ASN A 36 -17.98 11.42 -12.28
N ILE A 37 -16.81 11.27 -11.70
CA ILE A 37 -16.60 10.37 -10.54
C ILE A 37 -16.97 11.14 -9.26
N PRO A 38 -17.89 10.64 -8.44
CA PRO A 38 -18.19 11.30 -7.16
C PRO A 38 -17.07 11.06 -6.15
N PHE A 39 -16.68 12.10 -5.42
CA PHE A 39 -15.66 11.97 -4.36
C PHE A 39 -15.79 13.11 -3.34
N ASP A 40 -15.24 12.89 -2.15
CA ASP A 40 -15.00 13.90 -1.13
C ASP A 40 -13.49 14.04 -0.94
N ILE A 41 -13.05 15.11 -0.27
CA ILE A 41 -11.62 15.45 -0.13
C ILE A 41 -11.16 15.18 1.31
N ALA A 42 -9.94 14.62 1.47
CA ALA A 42 -9.25 14.55 2.75
C ALA A 42 -7.87 15.21 2.61
N ILE A 43 -7.58 16.22 3.41
CA ILE A 43 -6.30 16.95 3.42
C ILE A 43 -5.69 16.96 4.82
N VAL A 44 -4.38 16.77 4.92
CA VAL A 44 -3.64 16.86 6.19
C VAL A 44 -2.68 18.04 6.09
N ASN A 45 -2.86 19.01 6.97
CA ASN A 45 -1.97 20.17 7.11
C ASN A 45 -0.94 19.86 8.19
N TYR A 46 0.33 19.84 7.82
CA TYR A 46 1.44 19.58 8.75
C TYR A 46 1.99 20.86 9.38
N ASN A 47 1.53 22.04 8.94
CA ASN A 47 1.98 23.34 9.42
C ASN A 47 3.52 23.52 9.40
N VAL A 48 4.18 22.93 8.39
CA VAL A 48 5.65 22.98 8.26
C VAL A 48 6.10 24.27 7.55
N ARG A 49 5.24 24.84 6.73
CA ARG A 49 5.52 25.99 5.86
C ARG A 49 4.35 26.98 5.86
N GLU A 50 4.62 28.22 5.58
CA GLU A 50 3.57 29.25 5.40
C GLU A 50 2.58 28.83 4.31
N GLN A 51 3.10 28.32 3.20
CA GLN A 51 2.30 27.80 2.07
C GLN A 51 1.25 26.77 2.50
N SER A 52 1.46 26.04 3.58
CA SER A 52 0.52 25.01 4.05
C SER A 52 -0.89 25.55 4.35
N GLN A 53 -0.99 26.82 4.74
CA GLN A 53 -2.29 27.47 4.97
C GLN A 53 -2.97 27.81 3.63
N GLU A 54 -2.18 28.24 2.64
CA GLU A 54 -2.72 28.54 1.30
C GLU A 54 -3.21 27.26 0.62
N GLU A 55 -2.48 26.15 0.79
CA GLU A 55 -2.87 24.82 0.28
C GLU A 55 -4.21 24.38 0.89
N LEU A 56 -4.37 24.57 2.21
CA LEU A 56 -5.59 24.22 2.91
C LEU A 56 -6.76 25.12 2.46
N GLN A 57 -6.53 26.44 2.33
CA GLN A 57 -7.53 27.37 1.84
C GLN A 57 -7.98 26.99 0.43
N TYR A 58 -7.03 26.71 -0.45
CA TYR A 58 -7.33 26.29 -1.84
C TYR A 58 -8.17 25.01 -1.87
N ALA A 59 -7.89 24.04 -0.99
CA ALA A 59 -8.70 22.84 -0.89
C ALA A 59 -10.15 23.16 -0.48
N HIS A 60 -10.34 24.10 0.45
CA HIS A 60 -11.69 24.57 0.85
C HIS A 60 -12.42 25.29 -0.29
N GLU A 61 -11.70 26.12 -1.04
CA GLU A 61 -12.26 26.85 -2.21
C GLU A 61 -12.73 25.85 -3.28
N LEU A 62 -11.90 24.84 -3.59
CA LEU A 62 -12.26 23.79 -4.55
C LEU A 62 -13.48 22.99 -4.06
N ALA A 63 -13.50 22.61 -2.79
CA ALA A 63 -14.61 21.87 -2.21
C ALA A 63 -15.92 22.65 -2.32
N SER A 64 -15.88 23.93 -1.96
CA SER A 64 -17.04 24.84 -2.05
C SER A 64 -17.53 25.01 -3.49
N THR A 65 -16.60 25.29 -4.41
CA THR A 65 -16.89 25.52 -5.83
C THR A 65 -17.57 24.32 -6.50
N HIS A 66 -17.15 23.10 -6.10
CA HIS A 66 -17.64 21.87 -6.72
C HIS A 66 -18.66 21.10 -5.84
N ASN A 67 -19.11 21.72 -4.74
CA ASN A 67 -20.10 21.17 -3.83
C ASN A 67 -19.66 19.77 -3.29
N LEU A 68 -18.39 19.69 -2.88
CA LEU A 68 -17.78 18.48 -2.31
C LEU A 68 -17.61 18.62 -0.79
N LYS A 69 -17.66 17.52 -0.07
CA LYS A 69 -17.33 17.52 1.34
C LYS A 69 -15.80 17.51 1.50
N ILE A 70 -15.30 18.28 2.47
CA ILE A 70 -13.89 18.33 2.80
C ILE A 70 -13.66 17.94 4.26
N HIS A 71 -12.68 17.07 4.49
CA HIS A 71 -12.19 16.67 5.80
C HIS A 71 -10.75 17.16 5.92
N SER A 72 -10.48 17.95 6.94
CA SER A 72 -9.12 18.46 7.18
C SER A 72 -8.60 18.04 8.55
N LEU A 73 -7.31 17.75 8.62
CA LEU A 73 -6.61 17.43 9.87
C LEU A 73 -5.40 18.35 9.99
N ASN A 74 -5.28 19.06 11.12
CA ASN A 74 -4.04 19.72 11.49
C ASN A 74 -3.19 18.70 12.24
N ALA A 75 -2.10 18.27 11.62
CA ALA A 75 -1.24 17.24 12.19
C ALA A 75 -0.44 17.79 13.40
N PRO A 76 -0.17 16.95 14.39
CA PRO A 76 0.73 17.35 15.48
C PRO A 76 2.16 17.53 14.95
N LYS A 77 2.96 18.31 15.68
CA LYS A 77 4.36 18.56 15.33
C LYS A 77 5.14 17.23 15.25
N ILE A 78 5.92 17.08 14.20
CA ILE A 78 6.74 15.88 13.98
C ILE A 78 8.22 16.29 14.07
N ASP A 79 8.93 15.82 15.10
CA ASP A 79 10.32 16.20 15.34
C ASP A 79 11.34 15.26 14.70
N LYS A 80 11.00 14.00 14.45
CA LYS A 80 11.92 12.99 13.89
C LYS A 80 11.22 12.04 12.95
N ASN A 81 11.94 11.53 11.96
CA ASN A 81 11.42 10.58 10.97
C ASN A 81 10.16 11.12 10.28
N PHE A 82 10.22 12.36 9.82
CA PHE A 82 9.06 13.10 9.30
C PHE A 82 8.28 12.29 8.28
N GLU A 83 8.92 11.79 7.23
CA GLU A 83 8.24 11.08 6.14
C GLU A 83 7.43 9.88 6.63
N ALA A 84 8.02 9.05 7.49
CA ALA A 84 7.36 7.86 8.01
C ALA A 84 6.17 8.21 8.91
N LYS A 85 6.36 9.18 9.82
CA LYS A 85 5.30 9.63 10.74
C LYS A 85 4.19 10.37 10.01
N ALA A 86 4.54 11.24 9.08
CA ALA A 86 3.55 11.96 8.26
C ALA A 86 2.70 10.96 7.47
N ARG A 87 3.32 9.90 6.92
CA ARG A 87 2.60 8.83 6.25
C ARG A 87 1.65 8.10 7.22
N GLU A 88 2.12 7.76 8.42
CA GLU A 88 1.31 7.10 9.45
C GLU A 88 0.09 7.95 9.82
N ILE A 89 0.30 9.25 10.13
CA ILE A 89 -0.76 10.19 10.47
C ILE A 89 -1.80 10.26 9.33
N ARG A 90 -1.34 10.40 8.07
CA ARG A 90 -2.23 10.45 6.90
C ARG A 90 -3.10 9.21 6.80
N TYR A 91 -2.49 8.02 6.85
CA TYR A 91 -3.26 6.79 6.66
C TYR A 91 -4.21 6.54 7.83
N ASN A 92 -3.81 6.83 9.07
CA ASN A 92 -4.71 6.74 10.23
C ASN A 92 -5.93 7.65 10.05
N PHE A 93 -5.71 8.89 9.62
CA PHE A 93 -6.78 9.85 9.36
C PHE A 93 -7.73 9.34 8.26
N PHE A 94 -7.18 8.88 7.14
CA PHE A 94 -8.00 8.35 6.04
C PHE A 94 -8.80 7.13 6.48
N GLU A 95 -8.21 6.21 7.23
CA GLU A 95 -8.88 4.99 7.71
C GLU A 95 -9.97 5.31 8.72
N GLU A 96 -9.76 6.32 9.56
CA GLU A 96 -10.79 6.83 10.48
C GLU A 96 -11.97 7.42 9.69
N LEU A 97 -11.71 8.23 8.67
CA LEU A 97 -12.76 8.80 7.81
C LEU A 97 -13.54 7.70 7.08
N ILE A 98 -12.82 6.73 6.53
CA ILE A 98 -13.41 5.58 5.83
C ILE A 98 -14.39 4.86 6.75
N LYS A 99 -13.95 4.54 7.95
CA LYS A 99 -14.76 3.83 8.95
C LYS A 99 -15.98 4.65 9.38
N ASN A 100 -15.78 5.94 9.69
CA ASN A 100 -16.82 6.79 10.26
C ASN A 100 -17.85 7.27 9.23
N HIS A 101 -17.45 7.40 7.98
CA HIS A 101 -18.32 7.94 6.91
C HIS A 101 -18.69 6.91 5.85
N GLY A 102 -18.17 5.69 5.94
CA GLY A 102 -18.53 4.62 5.00
C GLY A 102 -17.98 4.81 3.59
N TYR A 103 -16.77 5.39 3.45
CA TYR A 103 -16.12 5.45 2.14
C TYR A 103 -15.68 4.05 1.71
N GLU A 104 -15.92 3.72 0.45
CA GLU A 104 -15.58 2.41 -0.12
C GLU A 104 -14.18 2.42 -0.75
N ASN A 105 -13.78 3.57 -1.28
CA ASN A 105 -12.48 3.71 -1.95
C ASN A 105 -11.68 4.89 -1.39
N LEU A 106 -10.37 4.71 -1.25
CA LEU A 106 -9.40 5.78 -1.04
C LEU A 106 -8.66 5.99 -2.36
N ILE A 107 -8.69 7.21 -2.88
CA ILE A 107 -8.01 7.55 -4.14
C ILE A 107 -6.73 8.33 -3.81
N THR A 108 -5.60 7.90 -4.37
CA THR A 108 -4.31 8.60 -4.15
C THR A 108 -3.65 8.92 -5.49
N ALA A 109 -2.91 10.01 -5.51
CA ALA A 109 -2.32 10.58 -6.73
C ALA A 109 -0.92 10.03 -7.06
N HIS A 110 -0.61 8.81 -6.64
CA HIS A 110 0.66 8.17 -7.03
C HIS A 110 0.68 7.98 -8.56
N HIS A 111 1.78 8.40 -9.18
CA HIS A 111 1.96 8.38 -10.63
C HIS A 111 3.10 7.44 -11.07
N LEU A 112 3.38 7.37 -12.36
CA LEU A 112 4.40 6.47 -12.93
C LEU A 112 5.78 6.70 -12.30
N GLY A 113 6.16 7.95 -12.08
CA GLY A 113 7.44 8.29 -11.44
C GLY A 113 7.60 7.66 -10.07
N ASP A 114 6.56 7.77 -9.22
CA ASP A 114 6.58 7.15 -7.88
C ASP A 114 6.76 5.63 -7.96
N ARG A 115 6.08 5.01 -8.92
CA ARG A 115 6.17 3.57 -9.14
C ARG A 115 7.58 3.16 -9.58
N PHE A 116 8.16 3.94 -10.49
CA PHE A 116 9.49 3.68 -11.04
C PHE A 116 10.58 3.90 -9.98
N GLU A 117 10.51 4.98 -9.19
CA GLU A 117 11.38 5.21 -8.03
C GLU A 117 11.34 4.00 -7.09
N TRP A 118 10.14 3.57 -6.73
CA TRP A 118 9.96 2.41 -5.86
C TRP A 118 10.60 1.17 -6.45
N MET A 119 10.36 0.92 -7.74
CA MET A 119 10.92 -0.24 -8.46
C MET A 119 12.45 -0.23 -8.39
N LEU A 120 13.09 0.90 -8.72
CA LEU A 120 14.55 1.03 -8.67
C LEU A 120 15.08 0.77 -7.25
N MET A 121 14.44 1.36 -6.24
CA MET A 121 14.83 1.16 -4.83
C MET A 121 14.71 -0.31 -4.41
N GLN A 122 13.69 -1.03 -4.85
CA GLN A 122 13.52 -2.45 -4.53
C GLN A 122 14.50 -3.33 -5.32
N PHE A 123 14.71 -3.01 -6.59
CA PHE A 123 15.67 -3.71 -7.45
C PHE A 123 17.07 -3.68 -6.82
N CYS A 124 17.52 -2.52 -6.36
CA CYS A 124 18.80 -2.34 -5.69
C CYS A 124 18.93 -3.09 -4.36
N LYS A 125 17.80 -3.54 -3.80
CA LYS A 125 17.77 -4.37 -2.57
C LYS A 125 17.66 -5.86 -2.86
N GLY A 126 17.68 -6.27 -4.14
CA GLY A 126 17.55 -7.67 -4.51
C GLY A 126 16.13 -8.21 -4.48
N ALA A 127 15.16 -7.37 -4.77
CA ALA A 127 13.75 -7.77 -4.79
C ALA A 127 13.41 -8.61 -6.03
N GLY A 128 12.38 -9.44 -5.90
CA GLY A 128 11.87 -10.24 -7.01
C GLY A 128 10.68 -9.59 -7.71
N CYS A 129 10.10 -10.30 -8.68
CA CYS A 129 9.01 -9.80 -9.54
C CYS A 129 7.88 -9.12 -8.74
N ALA A 130 7.38 -9.76 -7.69
CA ALA A 130 6.25 -9.27 -6.91
C ALA A 130 6.52 -7.90 -6.27
N GLU A 131 7.74 -7.69 -5.78
CA GLU A 131 8.15 -6.45 -5.14
C GLU A 131 8.57 -5.39 -6.17
N ILE A 132 9.20 -5.82 -7.27
CA ILE A 132 9.61 -4.95 -8.38
C ILE A 132 8.40 -4.38 -9.11
N ALA A 133 7.36 -5.17 -9.33
CA ALA A 133 6.09 -4.69 -9.91
C ALA A 133 5.50 -3.53 -9.09
N GLY A 134 5.83 -3.47 -7.80
CA GLY A 134 5.61 -2.30 -6.96
C GLY A 134 4.15 -2.00 -6.65
N MET A 135 3.82 -0.73 -6.71
CA MET A 135 2.47 -0.26 -6.42
C MET A 135 1.48 -0.80 -7.44
N GLN A 136 0.37 -1.34 -6.92
CA GLN A 136 -0.73 -1.79 -7.75
C GLN A 136 -1.68 -0.62 -8.00
N ARG A 137 -2.28 -0.58 -9.19
CA ARG A 137 -3.30 0.41 -9.52
C ARG A 137 -4.52 0.29 -8.59
N VAL A 138 -4.90 -0.95 -8.29
CA VAL A 138 -5.98 -1.27 -7.37
C VAL A 138 -5.44 -2.21 -6.29
N GLN A 139 -5.71 -1.89 -5.04
CA GLN A 139 -5.23 -2.69 -3.91
C GLN A 139 -6.38 -2.84 -2.89
N HIS A 140 -6.90 -4.04 -2.77
CA HIS A 140 -7.94 -4.33 -1.77
C HIS A 140 -7.31 -4.35 -0.37
N ARG A 141 -7.97 -3.67 0.55
CA ARG A 141 -7.65 -3.62 1.96
C ARG A 141 -8.85 -4.17 2.76
N ASP A 142 -8.67 -4.43 4.03
CA ASP A 142 -9.71 -5.07 4.85
C ASP A 142 -11.05 -4.31 4.81
N SER A 143 -11.01 -2.97 4.81
CA SER A 143 -12.21 -2.14 4.91
C SER A 143 -12.44 -1.21 3.70
N TYR A 144 -11.53 -1.17 2.73
CA TYR A 144 -11.65 -0.27 1.57
C TYR A 144 -10.77 -0.73 0.41
N THR A 145 -11.00 -0.14 -0.75
CA THR A 145 -10.11 -0.34 -1.91
C THR A 145 -9.27 0.93 -2.13
N LEU A 146 -7.96 0.76 -2.18
CA LEU A 146 -7.02 1.85 -2.52
C LEU A 146 -6.83 1.87 -4.03
N VAL A 147 -7.17 3.01 -4.67
CA VAL A 147 -7.11 3.18 -6.12
C VAL A 147 -6.10 4.28 -6.48
N ARG A 148 -5.26 4.02 -7.47
CA ARG A 148 -4.23 4.95 -7.95
C ARG A 148 -4.41 5.18 -9.45
N PRO A 149 -5.32 6.10 -9.83
CA PRO A 149 -5.67 6.26 -11.26
C PRO A 149 -4.55 6.83 -12.13
N LEU A 150 -3.56 7.52 -11.52
CA LEU A 150 -2.45 8.15 -12.27
C LEU A 150 -1.24 7.23 -12.49
N LEU A 151 -1.30 5.96 -12.07
CA LEU A 151 -0.12 5.10 -11.97
C LEU A 151 0.59 4.82 -13.31
N LYS A 152 -0.08 5.08 -14.43
CA LYS A 152 0.50 4.98 -15.79
C LYS A 152 0.81 6.34 -16.43
N LEU A 153 0.50 7.45 -15.74
CA LEU A 153 0.78 8.80 -16.26
C LEU A 153 2.12 9.30 -15.72
N ASP A 154 2.88 9.92 -16.59
CA ASP A 154 4.12 10.59 -16.21
C ASP A 154 3.82 11.99 -15.65
N LYS A 155 4.69 12.50 -14.80
CA LYS A 155 4.53 13.81 -14.17
C LYS A 155 4.43 14.94 -15.21
N LYS A 156 5.16 14.83 -16.34
CA LYS A 156 5.07 15.82 -17.43
C LYS A 156 3.65 15.86 -18.04
N GLU A 157 2.97 14.72 -18.13
CA GLU A 157 1.59 14.66 -18.62
C GLU A 157 0.63 15.39 -17.67
N LEU A 158 0.90 15.32 -16.36
CA LEU A 158 0.09 16.00 -15.34
C LEU A 158 0.30 17.51 -15.38
N PHE A 159 1.55 17.97 -15.48
CA PHE A 159 1.85 19.39 -15.67
C PHE A 159 1.16 19.93 -16.94
N ALA A 160 1.36 19.25 -18.07
CA ALA A 160 0.76 19.67 -19.34
C ALA A 160 -0.78 19.78 -19.25
N TYR A 161 -1.40 18.86 -18.53
CA TYR A 161 -2.86 18.90 -18.30
C TYR A 161 -3.27 20.14 -17.49
N LEU A 162 -2.58 20.40 -16.38
CA LEU A 162 -2.90 21.53 -15.50
C LEU A 162 -2.69 22.88 -16.23
N ASP A 163 -1.56 23.01 -16.93
CA ASP A 163 -1.21 24.23 -17.66
C ASP A 163 -2.19 24.51 -18.83
N ALA A 164 -2.52 23.47 -19.59
CA ALA A 164 -3.48 23.59 -20.70
C ALA A 164 -4.87 24.04 -20.23
N ASN A 165 -5.24 23.68 -19.00
CA ASN A 165 -6.53 24.03 -18.41
C ASN A 165 -6.45 25.25 -17.46
N LYS A 166 -5.27 25.86 -17.32
CA LYS A 166 -5.01 27.03 -16.45
C LYS A 166 -5.42 26.75 -14.99
N ILE A 167 -5.14 25.57 -14.50
CA ILE A 167 -5.49 25.13 -13.15
C ILE A 167 -4.34 25.48 -12.19
N LYS A 168 -4.66 26.19 -11.10
CA LYS A 168 -3.70 26.52 -10.04
C LYS A 168 -3.28 25.25 -9.29
N TYR A 169 -2.01 25.14 -8.96
CA TYR A 169 -1.44 24.08 -8.10
C TYR A 169 -0.25 24.66 -7.32
N PHE A 170 0.18 23.93 -6.31
CA PHE A 170 1.33 24.30 -5.49
C PHE A 170 2.50 23.36 -5.75
N GLU A 171 3.72 23.88 -5.64
CA GLU A 171 4.92 23.06 -5.73
C GLU A 171 5.59 22.98 -4.34
N ASP A 172 6.03 21.80 -3.99
CA ASP A 172 6.65 21.53 -2.69
C ASP A 172 8.18 21.58 -2.84
N GLU A 173 8.78 22.63 -2.30
CA GLU A 173 10.23 22.84 -2.34
C GLU A 173 11.02 21.70 -1.67
N SER A 174 10.41 20.96 -0.74
CA SER A 174 11.10 19.82 -0.10
C SER A 174 11.40 18.68 -1.08
N ASN A 175 10.78 18.69 -2.26
CA ASN A 175 11.11 17.74 -3.33
C ASN A 175 12.55 17.91 -3.85
N LEU A 176 13.19 19.05 -3.58
CA LEU A 176 14.56 19.33 -3.99
C LEU A 176 15.62 18.84 -2.98
N ASP A 177 15.21 18.42 -1.79
CA ASP A 177 16.12 17.97 -0.73
C ASP A 177 16.67 16.57 -1.05
N GLU A 178 17.92 16.51 -1.50
CA GLU A 178 18.59 15.26 -1.89
C GLU A 178 19.08 14.42 -0.68
N ASP A 179 19.09 14.96 0.52
CA ASP A 179 19.37 14.18 1.74
C ASP A 179 18.27 13.14 1.98
N ILE A 180 17.08 13.36 1.41
CA ILE A 180 16.00 12.39 1.40
C ILE A 180 16.32 11.34 0.32
N LYS A 181 16.59 10.12 0.74
CA LYS A 181 16.98 9.00 -0.13
C LYS A 181 16.06 8.82 -1.35
N ARG A 182 14.78 9.05 -1.17
CA ARG A 182 13.80 8.94 -2.27
C ARG A 182 14.02 10.03 -3.31
N ASN A 183 14.26 11.27 -2.87
CA ASN A 183 14.53 12.38 -3.79
C ASN A 183 15.84 12.16 -4.56
N SER A 184 16.88 11.67 -3.88
CA SER A 184 18.13 11.29 -4.55
C SER A 184 17.88 10.25 -5.66
N PHE A 185 17.10 9.19 -5.37
CA PHE A 185 16.74 8.19 -6.40
C PHE A 185 15.94 8.83 -7.55
N ARG A 186 15.03 9.74 -7.24
CA ARG A 186 14.23 10.47 -8.23
C ARG A 186 15.13 11.25 -9.17
N HIS A 187 15.99 12.12 -8.61
CA HIS A 187 16.79 13.07 -9.41
C HIS A 187 17.92 12.37 -10.14
N SER A 188 18.66 11.46 -9.47
CA SER A 188 19.83 10.83 -10.04
C SER A 188 19.51 9.72 -11.04
N TYR A 189 18.37 9.02 -10.87
CA TYR A 189 18.08 7.83 -11.68
C TYR A 189 16.72 7.84 -12.35
N ALA A 190 15.65 8.01 -11.60
CA ALA A 190 14.32 7.81 -12.15
C ALA A 190 13.94 8.86 -13.20
N SER A 191 14.13 10.15 -12.90
CA SER A 191 13.73 11.23 -13.83
C SER A 191 14.52 11.18 -15.16
N PRO A 192 15.85 11.05 -15.15
CA PRO A 192 16.61 10.94 -16.42
C PRO A 192 16.22 9.73 -17.27
N LEU A 193 15.93 8.58 -16.61
CA LEU A 193 15.50 7.38 -17.33
C LEU A 193 14.08 7.53 -17.90
N LEU A 194 13.16 8.11 -17.13
CA LEU A 194 11.80 8.38 -17.61
C LEU A 194 11.83 9.35 -18.80
N GLU A 195 12.61 10.40 -18.72
CA GLU A 195 12.73 11.38 -19.81
C GLU A 195 13.17 10.70 -21.11
N LYS A 196 14.07 9.75 -21.04
CA LYS A 196 14.70 9.13 -22.22
C LYS A 196 13.94 7.88 -22.70
N TYR A 197 13.35 7.11 -21.78
CA TYR A 197 12.83 5.78 -22.08
C TYR A 197 11.37 5.57 -21.65
N LEU A 198 10.56 6.63 -21.57
CA LEU A 198 9.20 6.60 -21.05
C LEU A 198 8.34 5.45 -21.61
N ALA A 199 8.32 5.31 -22.94
CA ALA A 199 7.48 4.28 -23.60
C ALA A 199 7.87 2.86 -23.18
N GLY A 200 9.18 2.60 -23.13
CA GLY A 200 9.72 1.30 -22.71
C GLY A 200 9.41 1.02 -21.25
N ILE A 201 9.56 2.02 -20.39
CA ILE A 201 9.27 1.88 -18.94
C ILE A 201 7.78 1.59 -18.72
N LYS A 202 6.88 2.31 -19.41
CA LYS A 202 5.42 2.04 -19.36
C LYS A 202 5.14 0.59 -19.75
N LYS A 203 5.70 0.15 -20.88
CA LYS A 203 5.49 -1.20 -21.40
C LYS A 203 6.05 -2.29 -20.46
N SER A 204 7.21 -2.03 -19.84
CA SER A 204 7.77 -2.95 -18.84
C SER A 204 6.85 -3.13 -17.64
N PHE A 205 6.20 -2.05 -17.19
CA PHE A 205 5.25 -2.15 -16.09
C PHE A 205 3.96 -2.91 -16.49
N ASP A 206 3.53 -2.82 -17.75
CA ASP A 206 2.42 -3.65 -18.21
C ASP A 206 2.77 -5.14 -18.09
N TYR A 207 3.94 -5.52 -18.59
CA TYR A 207 4.42 -6.92 -18.48
C TYR A 207 4.63 -7.35 -17.02
N LEU A 208 5.20 -6.48 -16.18
CA LEU A 208 5.39 -6.80 -14.76
C LEU A 208 4.04 -7.02 -14.05
N ASP A 209 2.99 -6.29 -14.44
CA ASP A 209 1.66 -6.49 -13.87
C ASP A 209 1.06 -7.83 -14.31
N GLU A 210 1.23 -8.21 -15.60
CA GLU A 210 0.81 -9.50 -16.12
C GLU A 210 1.57 -10.67 -15.46
N ASP A 211 2.90 -10.55 -15.39
CA ASP A 211 3.77 -11.55 -14.75
C ASP A 211 3.39 -11.73 -13.27
N ARG A 212 3.22 -10.61 -12.56
CA ARG A 212 2.84 -10.66 -11.15
C ARG A 212 1.49 -11.35 -10.97
N ALA A 213 0.51 -11.04 -11.80
CA ALA A 213 -0.83 -11.66 -11.73
C ALA A 213 -0.78 -13.17 -11.98
N SER A 214 0.13 -13.61 -12.86
CA SER A 214 0.29 -15.04 -13.16
C SER A 214 1.09 -15.79 -12.08
N LEU A 215 2.11 -15.13 -11.51
CA LEU A 215 3.08 -15.75 -10.58
C LEU A 215 2.60 -15.74 -9.12
N ILE A 216 1.90 -14.68 -8.73
CA ILE A 216 1.52 -14.47 -7.33
C ILE A 216 0.01 -14.69 -7.17
N GLN A 217 -0.33 -15.83 -6.65
CA GLN A 217 -1.70 -16.15 -6.30
C GLN A 217 -2.02 -15.56 -4.92
N GLU A 218 -3.17 -14.93 -4.82
CA GLU A 218 -3.66 -14.44 -3.52
C GLU A 218 -4.49 -15.57 -2.87
N ALA A 219 -4.44 -15.63 -1.56
CA ALA A 219 -5.24 -16.56 -0.78
C ALA A 219 -6.06 -15.80 0.23
N GLU A 220 -7.23 -16.29 0.50
CA GLU A 220 -8.05 -15.80 1.59
C GLU A 220 -7.40 -16.21 2.92
N ILE A 221 -7.12 -15.23 3.75
CA ILE A 221 -6.52 -15.46 5.06
C ILE A 221 -7.65 -15.53 6.09
N ASN A 222 -7.76 -16.67 6.74
CA ASN A 222 -8.72 -16.89 7.81
C ASN A 222 -8.06 -16.54 9.15
N ASN A 223 -8.78 -15.83 9.99
CA ASN A 223 -8.29 -15.38 11.29
C ASN A 223 -9.16 -15.96 12.42
N ILE A 224 -8.53 -16.43 13.46
CA ILE A 224 -9.16 -16.78 14.73
C ILE A 224 -8.32 -16.11 15.83
N ASP A 225 -8.81 -15.01 16.37
CA ASP A 225 -8.05 -14.14 17.29
C ASP A 225 -6.70 -13.72 16.68
N ALA A 226 -5.61 -14.10 17.30
CA ALA A 226 -4.25 -13.79 16.82
C ALA A 226 -3.65 -14.90 15.94
N PHE A 227 -4.39 -15.93 15.66
CA PHE A 227 -4.01 -17.07 14.82
C PHE A 227 -4.56 -16.84 13.41
N ALA A 228 -3.73 -16.99 12.40
CA ALA A 228 -4.15 -16.91 11.01
C ALA A 228 -3.71 -18.15 10.23
N TYR A 229 -4.48 -18.51 9.21
CA TYR A 229 -4.10 -19.60 8.34
C TYR A 229 -4.65 -19.38 6.93
N PHE A 230 -3.99 -19.98 5.94
CA PHE A 230 -4.47 -20.02 4.57
C PHE A 230 -4.02 -21.32 3.90
N LYS A 231 -4.71 -21.70 2.83
CA LYS A 231 -4.35 -22.85 2.01
C LYS A 231 -3.11 -22.53 1.18
N MET A 232 -2.11 -23.41 1.19
CA MET A 232 -0.88 -23.26 0.40
C MET A 232 -1.21 -23.04 -1.07
N GLN A 233 -0.45 -22.16 -1.70
CA GLN A 233 -0.55 -21.90 -3.13
C GLN A 233 0.34 -22.89 -3.91
N HIS A 234 0.32 -22.81 -5.24
CA HIS A 234 1.08 -23.73 -6.09
C HIS A 234 2.59 -23.58 -5.96
N ASN A 235 3.04 -22.46 -5.42
CA ASN A 235 4.47 -22.22 -5.25
C ASN A 235 4.77 -21.52 -3.92
N ARG A 236 5.88 -21.90 -3.33
CA ARG A 236 6.37 -21.40 -2.04
C ARG A 236 6.55 -19.86 -2.04
N ARG A 237 6.81 -19.28 -3.19
CA ARG A 237 7.03 -17.85 -3.33
C ARG A 237 5.73 -17.07 -3.10
N SER A 238 4.60 -17.58 -3.62
CA SER A 238 3.28 -17.02 -3.33
C SER A 238 2.97 -17.10 -1.82
N ASP A 239 3.26 -18.25 -1.20
CA ASP A 239 3.04 -18.41 0.25
C ASP A 239 3.83 -17.36 1.04
N ILE A 240 5.12 -17.17 0.72
CA ILE A 240 5.97 -16.17 1.40
C ILE A 240 5.43 -14.75 1.18
N PHE A 241 4.96 -14.45 -0.02
CA PHE A 241 4.35 -13.15 -0.33
C PHE A 241 3.10 -12.90 0.54
N ILE A 242 2.23 -13.91 0.66
CA ILE A 242 1.00 -13.84 1.49
C ILE A 242 1.38 -13.66 2.97
N ILE A 243 2.36 -14.44 3.45
CA ILE A 243 2.90 -14.32 4.82
C ILE A 243 3.38 -12.88 5.08
N ASP A 244 4.22 -12.34 4.18
CA ASP A 244 4.78 -10.99 4.32
C ASP A 244 3.67 -9.91 4.30
N LYS A 245 2.69 -10.08 3.42
CA LYS A 245 1.51 -9.18 3.34
C LYS A 245 0.73 -9.18 4.67
N TYR A 246 0.47 -10.37 5.22
CA TYR A 246 -0.21 -10.53 6.51
C TYR A 246 0.61 -9.92 7.67
N LEU A 247 1.90 -10.24 7.74
CA LEU A 247 2.75 -9.75 8.82
C LEU A 247 2.88 -8.20 8.78
N LYS A 248 2.86 -7.61 7.58
CA LYS A 248 2.83 -6.14 7.42
C LYS A 248 1.56 -5.53 8.04
N SER A 249 0.41 -6.20 7.95
CA SER A 249 -0.81 -5.73 8.61
C SER A 249 -0.69 -5.80 10.14
N LYS A 250 0.25 -6.60 10.65
CA LYS A 250 0.57 -6.71 12.08
C LYS A 250 1.83 -5.90 12.45
N SER A 251 2.18 -4.91 11.62
CA SER A 251 3.35 -4.03 11.82
C SER A 251 4.69 -4.78 11.92
N TYR A 252 4.80 -5.87 11.15
CA TYR A 252 6.05 -6.63 11.06
C TYR A 252 6.41 -6.89 9.59
N MET A 253 7.65 -6.63 9.22
CA MET A 253 8.14 -6.84 7.86
C MET A 253 9.25 -7.89 7.86
N LEU A 254 9.10 -8.93 7.04
CA LEU A 254 10.12 -9.97 6.91
C LEU A 254 11.44 -9.39 6.40
N SER A 255 12.52 -9.71 7.07
CA SER A 255 13.87 -9.42 6.58
C SER A 255 14.21 -10.30 5.37
N ALA A 256 15.25 -9.92 4.61
CA ALA A 256 15.72 -10.72 3.48
C ALA A 256 16.12 -12.14 3.95
N SER A 257 16.84 -12.25 5.08
CA SER A 257 17.25 -13.55 5.62
C SER A 257 16.06 -14.42 6.03
N GLU A 258 15.01 -13.83 6.62
CA GLU A 258 13.81 -14.58 6.97
C GLU A 258 13.06 -15.08 5.74
N ARG A 259 13.00 -14.27 4.67
CA ARG A 259 12.39 -14.71 3.41
C ARG A 259 13.18 -15.88 2.80
N GLU A 260 14.50 -15.82 2.81
CA GLU A 260 15.34 -16.94 2.32
C GLU A 260 15.14 -18.19 3.20
N LEU A 261 15.11 -18.03 4.52
CA LEU A 261 14.84 -19.13 5.44
C LEU A 261 13.50 -19.82 5.12
N LEU A 262 12.44 -19.02 4.93
CA LEU A 262 11.10 -19.55 4.64
C LEU A 262 11.01 -20.31 3.31
N LYS A 263 11.98 -20.17 2.40
CA LYS A 263 12.03 -20.99 1.17
C LYS A 263 12.37 -22.44 1.45
N THR A 264 13.13 -22.70 2.51
CA THR A 264 13.75 -24.00 2.75
C THR A 264 13.21 -24.74 3.96
N VAL A 265 12.61 -24.03 4.92
CA VAL A 265 12.09 -24.66 6.14
C VAL A 265 10.56 -24.58 6.19
N ASN A 266 9.96 -25.57 6.83
CA ASN A 266 8.52 -25.59 7.05
C ASN A 266 8.11 -24.90 8.37
N VAL A 267 9.05 -24.73 9.29
CA VAL A 267 8.75 -24.06 10.57
C VAL A 267 9.82 -23.02 10.84
N ALA A 268 9.41 -21.79 11.08
CA ALA A 268 10.32 -20.69 11.41
C ALA A 268 9.71 -19.77 12.48
N VAL A 269 10.58 -19.20 13.31
CA VAL A 269 10.21 -18.08 14.18
C VAL A 269 10.77 -16.82 13.52
N VAL A 270 9.91 -15.86 13.22
CA VAL A 270 10.30 -14.61 12.58
C VAL A 270 10.14 -13.45 13.57
N GLY A 271 11.17 -12.61 13.65
CA GLY A 271 11.19 -11.43 14.51
C GLY A 271 11.04 -11.74 16.01
N ARG A 272 11.15 -12.98 16.44
CA ARG A 272 10.78 -13.42 17.80
C ARG A 272 9.33 -13.02 18.18
N LYS A 273 8.49 -12.78 17.17
CA LYS A 273 7.08 -12.35 17.34
C LYS A 273 6.08 -13.37 16.80
N PHE A 274 6.47 -14.08 15.73
CA PHE A 274 5.55 -14.98 15.04
C PHE A 274 6.20 -16.34 14.78
N VAL A 275 5.38 -17.39 14.83
CA VAL A 275 5.72 -18.71 14.32
C VAL A 275 5.00 -18.87 12.98
N ILE A 276 5.76 -19.24 11.96
CA ILE A 276 5.22 -19.68 10.68
C ILE A 276 5.38 -21.20 10.66
N ASN A 277 4.29 -21.91 10.42
CA ASN A 277 4.33 -23.36 10.24
C ASN A 277 3.61 -23.72 8.95
N ILE A 278 4.31 -24.41 8.06
CA ILE A 278 3.81 -24.87 6.78
C ILE A 278 3.70 -26.39 6.87
N GLU A 279 2.47 -26.87 6.92
CA GLU A 279 2.22 -28.29 7.16
C GLU A 279 1.08 -28.78 6.28
N ARG A 280 1.33 -29.88 5.58
CA ARG A 280 0.40 -30.46 4.60
C ARG A 280 0.03 -29.40 3.54
N CYS A 281 -1.24 -28.99 3.48
CA CYS A 281 -1.73 -28.02 2.49
C CYS A 281 -2.01 -26.64 3.09
N PHE A 282 -1.50 -26.34 4.28
CA PHE A 282 -1.82 -25.09 4.99
C PHE A 282 -0.57 -24.38 5.47
N VAL A 283 -0.67 -23.05 5.49
CA VAL A 283 0.27 -22.16 6.17
C VAL A 283 -0.43 -21.62 7.41
N PHE A 284 0.22 -21.75 8.56
CA PHE A 284 -0.27 -21.25 9.85
C PHE A 284 0.66 -20.14 10.35
N ILE A 285 0.06 -19.05 10.81
CA ILE A 285 0.78 -17.88 11.34
C ILE A 285 0.26 -17.63 12.77
N LEU A 286 1.12 -17.74 13.76
CA LEU A 286 0.73 -17.63 15.16
C LEU A 286 1.68 -16.69 15.92
N PRO A 287 1.24 -16.07 17.02
CA PRO A 287 2.17 -15.38 17.92
C PRO A 287 3.20 -16.35 18.48
N TYR A 288 4.46 -15.95 18.56
CA TYR A 288 5.52 -16.72 19.21
C TYR A 288 5.41 -16.56 20.73
N LEU A 289 5.16 -17.66 21.38
CA LEU A 289 5.08 -17.69 22.83
C LEU A 289 6.13 -18.67 23.38
N UNK A 290 6.74 -18.39 24.37
CA UNK A 290 7.80 -19.12 24.98
C UNK A 290 7.23 -20.35 25.58
N UNK A 291 7.50 -21.50 25.42
CA UNK A 291 7.23 -22.73 25.56
C UNK A 291 6.94 -23.68 26.50
N UNK A 292 5.93 -24.48 26.54
CA UNK A 292 5.77 -25.64 27.29
C UNK A 292 5.48 -26.80 26.45
N ARG A 293 5.85 -28.03 26.83
CA ARG A 293 5.85 -29.34 26.16
C ARG A 293 4.54 -30.10 26.44
N VAL A 294 3.42 -29.69 25.95
CA VAL A 294 2.13 -30.33 26.28
C VAL A 294 1.50 -31.10 25.11
N LEU A 295 1.75 -30.76 23.86
CA LEU A 295 1.07 -31.38 22.72
C LEU A 295 2.05 -32.05 21.74
N LYS A 296 1.58 -33.11 21.05
CA LYS A 296 2.34 -33.81 20.00
C LYS A 296 2.26 -33.05 18.64
N ILE A 297 2.43 -31.74 18.66
CA ILE A 297 2.54 -30.89 17.49
C ILE A 297 3.85 -30.12 17.62
N GLU A 298 4.21 -29.38 16.57
CA GLU A 298 5.46 -28.64 16.57
C GLU A 298 5.57 -27.80 17.87
N PRO A 299 6.68 -27.96 18.62
CA PRO A 299 6.81 -27.34 19.94
C PRO A 299 6.56 -25.83 20.00
N LYS A 300 6.90 -25.12 18.92
CA LYS A 300 6.73 -23.65 18.86
C LYS A 300 5.27 -23.20 18.80
N LEU A 301 4.36 -24.11 18.46
CA LEU A 301 2.92 -23.83 18.40
C LEU A 301 2.19 -24.21 19.69
N ARG A 302 2.77 -25.10 20.48
CA ARG A 302 2.05 -25.77 21.58
C ARG A 302 1.43 -24.84 22.61
N LEU A 303 2.20 -23.86 23.09
CA LEU A 303 1.71 -22.97 24.15
C LEU A 303 0.58 -22.07 23.65
N TYR A 304 0.68 -21.58 22.43
CA TYR A 304 -0.41 -20.78 21.85
C TYR A 304 -1.70 -21.58 21.74
N LEU A 305 -1.59 -22.79 21.18
CA LEU A 305 -2.75 -23.67 20.99
C LEU A 305 -3.34 -24.15 22.31
N TYR A 306 -2.48 -24.35 23.31
CA TYR A 306 -2.95 -24.71 24.66
C TYR A 306 -3.81 -23.60 25.28
N LYS A 307 -3.42 -22.35 25.07
CA LYS A 307 -4.15 -21.19 25.60
C LYS A 307 -5.33 -20.77 24.72
N ASN A 308 -5.45 -21.33 23.53
CA ASN A 308 -6.48 -20.95 22.54
C ASN A 308 -7.15 -22.21 21.98
N PRO A 309 -8.11 -22.79 22.72
CA PRO A 309 -8.75 -24.06 22.31
C PRO A 309 -9.45 -24.00 20.95
N GLU A 310 -10.03 -22.87 20.56
CA GLU A 310 -10.65 -22.73 19.23
C GLU A 310 -9.63 -22.88 18.11
N ALA A 311 -8.48 -22.21 18.23
CA ALA A 311 -7.40 -22.33 17.26
C ALA A 311 -6.88 -23.78 17.18
N PHE A 312 -6.78 -24.44 18.33
CA PHE A 312 -6.39 -25.86 18.38
C PHE A 312 -7.40 -26.76 17.66
N LEU A 313 -8.68 -26.57 17.93
CA LEU A 313 -9.74 -27.35 17.29
C LEU A 313 -9.76 -27.14 15.78
N LYS A 314 -9.59 -25.90 15.33
CA LYS A 314 -9.58 -25.58 13.90
C LYS A 314 -8.38 -26.19 13.19
N ILE A 315 -7.18 -26.11 13.77
CA ILE A 315 -5.98 -26.78 13.21
C ILE A 315 -6.20 -28.30 13.14
N LYS A 316 -6.75 -28.88 14.19
CA LYS A 316 -7.02 -30.32 14.27
C LYS A 316 -8.01 -30.75 13.17
N GLU A 317 -9.07 -29.96 12.94
CA GLU A 317 -10.04 -30.16 11.85
C GLU A 317 -9.34 -30.12 10.49
N LEU A 318 -8.60 -29.03 10.22
CA LEU A 318 -7.91 -28.81 8.95
C LEU A 318 -6.91 -29.94 8.62
N LEU A 319 -6.22 -30.44 9.62
CA LEU A 319 -5.22 -31.50 9.43
C LEU A 319 -5.85 -32.93 9.34
N ARG A 320 -7.15 -33.07 9.66
CA ARG A 320 -7.88 -34.35 9.51
C ARG A 320 -8.54 -34.52 8.14
N THR A 321 -8.82 -33.39 7.46
CA THR A 321 -9.52 -33.41 6.14
C THR A 321 -8.55 -33.72 4.97
N ILE A 322 -7.30 -34.00 5.26
CA ILE A 322 -6.25 -34.34 4.29
C ILE A 322 -5.73 -35.76 4.58
#